data_62203c449612c694a8b8be9e24a78e50
#
_entry.id   62203c449612c694a8b8be9e24a78e50
#
_cell.length_a   1.000
_cell.length_b   1.000
_cell.length_c   1.000
_cell.angle_alpha   90.00
_cell.angle_beta   90.00
_cell.angle_gamma   90.00
#
_symmetry.space_group_name_H-M   'P 1'
#
loop_
_entity.id
_entity.type
_entity.pdbx_description
1 polymer ?
#
loop_
_entity_poly.entity_id
_entity_poly.type
_entity_poly.pdbx_seq_one_letter_code
_entity_poly.pdbx_strand_id
1 'polypeptide(L)'
;MTETTNTATPFPDDLLARIREHFLYIDHCPYSGKRVFFENAGGSLTLKSVVQRSAEVAGLPDNEHRDNPASLAISRIVTQGREDLATFFGATSGIIFGGETGTECLFRVIRAAALSAQAGGSIVACSVEHPATFDATAQWAQRTGREWIEVPFDTHTGRVTAEEYARHVRPDTRVATILHTSPVTGMAMDVAAIARAIRRIAPECVIIVDGIQHAPHGFLEIDAYDVDAYVISLYKAFCRFNNGYAWVSDRLSVVEHDRLSGKPANAWELGSRDPSALAGASAVIDYLDWLGSHYTGDESRRKRLVAAGLAMRSHERALMNRLLQGRSGVRGLCAYPGVRLIGQVDDPHREGVVSFAVKDIDAKQIVAQLGDRGIRVHARSNDVFSGNILRPLGLDAVTRISLAHYNSVDEIDTCLSALAEILPDN
;
A
#
# COMPACT_ATOMS: atom_id res chain seq x y z
N MET A 1 4.94 16.98 -19.28
CA MET A 1 5.16 17.44 -17.90
C MET A 1 6.66 17.50 -17.68
N THR A 2 7.20 18.65 -17.37
CA THR A 2 8.64 18.89 -17.14
C THR A 2 9.08 18.06 -15.94
N GLU A 3 10.05 17.16 -16.14
CA GLU A 3 10.79 16.52 -15.06
C GLU A 3 11.47 17.61 -14.21
N THR A 4 10.78 18.06 -13.18
CA THR A 4 11.47 18.69 -12.07
C THR A 4 12.28 17.58 -11.40
N THR A 5 13.58 17.63 -11.52
CA THR A 5 14.53 16.86 -10.70
C THR A 5 14.25 17.19 -9.24
N ASN A 6 13.32 16.46 -8.64
CA ASN A 6 12.97 16.60 -7.24
C ASN A 6 14.14 15.98 -6.46
N THR A 7 15.09 16.83 -6.04
CA THR A 7 16.21 16.41 -5.19
C THR A 7 15.61 15.84 -3.91
N ALA A 8 15.78 14.54 -3.71
CA ALA A 8 15.31 13.86 -2.52
C ALA A 8 15.85 14.53 -1.26
N THR A 9 14.99 15.10 -0.46
CA THR A 9 15.35 15.90 0.72
C THR A 9 14.64 15.34 1.94
N PRO A 10 15.39 15.06 3.03
CA PRO A 10 14.75 14.67 4.29
C PRO A 10 13.90 15.81 4.85
N PHE A 11 12.96 15.47 5.73
CA PHE A 11 12.26 16.47 6.52
C PHE A 11 13.23 17.29 7.36
N PRO A 12 12.97 18.59 7.59
CA PRO A 12 13.65 19.35 8.63
C PRO A 12 13.49 18.66 10.01
N ASP A 13 14.54 18.72 10.83
CA ASP A 13 14.58 17.99 12.12
C ASP A 13 13.43 18.36 13.07
N ASP A 14 13.08 19.65 13.11
CA ASP A 14 11.96 20.15 13.92
C ASP A 14 10.59 19.61 13.43
N LEU A 15 10.39 19.53 12.12
CA LEU A 15 9.18 18.94 11.55
C LEU A 15 9.16 17.43 11.79
N LEU A 16 10.28 16.73 11.59
CA LEU A 16 10.36 15.29 11.85
C LEU A 16 10.07 14.96 13.30
N ALA A 17 10.60 15.75 14.26
CA ALA A 17 10.29 15.59 15.68
C ALA A 17 8.78 15.69 15.93
N ARG A 18 8.12 16.71 15.38
CA ARG A 18 6.66 16.88 15.46
C ARG A 18 5.88 15.74 14.80
N ILE A 19 6.31 15.25 13.64
CA ILE A 19 5.74 14.06 12.98
C ILE A 19 5.80 12.88 13.93
N ARG A 20 6.94 12.59 14.52
CA ARG A 20 7.17 11.46 15.42
C ARG A 20 6.28 11.52 16.67
N GLU A 21 5.98 12.71 17.17
CA GLU A 21 5.06 12.91 18.32
C GLU A 21 3.63 12.42 18.05
N HIS A 22 3.20 12.36 16.79
CA HIS A 22 1.87 11.85 16.44
C HIS A 22 1.75 10.32 16.60
N PHE A 23 2.85 9.57 16.61
CA PHE A 23 2.81 8.09 16.55
C PHE A 23 2.95 7.45 17.95
N LEU A 24 2.24 6.32 18.10
CA LEU A 24 2.42 5.44 19.25
C LEU A 24 3.68 4.59 19.08
N TYR A 25 4.38 4.36 20.18
CA TYR A 25 5.52 3.45 20.24
C TYR A 25 6.62 3.72 19.20
N ILE A 26 6.88 4.98 18.86
CA ILE A 26 7.81 5.35 17.77
C ILE A 26 9.24 4.86 18.05
N ASP A 27 9.77 5.03 19.26
CA ASP A 27 11.12 4.63 19.67
C ASP A 27 11.13 3.43 20.62
N HIS A 28 9.96 2.92 20.99
CA HIS A 28 9.86 1.95 22.07
C HIS A 28 8.78 0.91 21.77
N CYS A 29 9.13 -0.36 21.92
CA CYS A 29 8.17 -1.46 21.92
C CYS A 29 7.79 -1.79 23.37
N PRO A 30 6.50 -1.91 23.73
CA PRO A 30 6.11 -2.23 25.11
C PRO A 30 6.60 -3.60 25.60
N TYR A 31 7.02 -4.47 24.69
CA TYR A 31 7.48 -5.83 25.00
C TYR A 31 9.00 -6.02 24.90
N SER A 32 9.70 -5.27 24.04
CA SER A 32 11.13 -5.44 23.78
C SER A 32 11.98 -4.20 24.10
N GLY A 33 11.38 -3.10 24.56
CA GLY A 33 12.09 -1.88 24.92
C GLY A 33 12.42 -0.99 23.71
N LYS A 34 13.51 -0.22 23.80
CA LYS A 34 13.93 0.72 22.74
C LYS A 34 14.23 -0.02 21.44
N ARG A 35 13.73 0.50 20.32
CA ARG A 35 13.97 -0.07 19.00
C ARG A 35 13.90 0.97 17.87
N VAL A 36 14.55 0.65 16.77
CA VAL A 36 14.30 1.22 15.43
C VAL A 36 13.28 0.35 14.70
N PHE A 37 12.29 0.95 14.03
CA PHE A 37 11.22 0.20 13.36
C PHE A 37 11.28 0.34 11.84
N PHE A 38 11.72 -0.72 11.18
CA PHE A 38 11.81 -0.84 9.71
C PHE A 38 11.00 -2.01 9.15
N GLU A 39 9.86 -2.31 9.77
CA GLU A 39 8.93 -3.35 9.30
C GLU A 39 7.59 -2.78 8.79
N ASN A 40 7.62 -1.55 8.24
CA ASN A 40 6.43 -0.80 7.85
C ASN A 40 5.60 -1.47 6.74
N ALA A 41 6.22 -2.21 5.82
CA ALA A 41 5.50 -2.97 4.79
C ALA A 41 4.65 -4.13 5.34
N GLY A 42 4.88 -4.55 6.59
CA GLY A 42 4.04 -5.50 7.33
C GLY A 42 2.86 -4.83 8.04
N GLY A 43 2.99 -3.55 8.35
CA GLY A 43 2.03 -2.69 9.04
C GLY A 43 2.76 -1.50 9.66
N SER A 44 2.28 -0.30 9.45
CA SER A 44 2.88 0.92 9.98
C SER A 44 2.57 1.12 11.46
N LEU A 45 3.29 2.02 12.12
CA LEU A 45 2.91 2.49 13.44
C LEU A 45 1.61 3.28 13.38
N THR A 46 0.82 3.20 14.45
CA THR A 46 -0.51 3.81 14.50
C THR A 46 -0.46 5.22 15.08
N LEU A 47 -1.19 6.14 14.50
CA LEU A 47 -1.37 7.50 15.03
C LEU A 47 -2.11 7.46 16.39
N LYS A 48 -1.68 8.30 17.34
CA LYS A 48 -2.35 8.49 18.64
C LYS A 48 -3.81 8.94 18.45
N SER A 49 -4.04 9.86 17.51
CA SER A 49 -5.38 10.37 17.16
C SER A 49 -6.32 9.28 16.64
N VAL A 50 -5.80 8.30 15.89
CA VAL A 50 -6.59 7.15 15.42
C VAL A 50 -7.11 6.33 16.60
N VAL A 51 -6.24 6.00 17.56
CA VAL A 51 -6.64 5.20 18.73
C VAL A 51 -7.64 5.98 19.59
N GLN A 52 -7.35 7.24 19.90
CA GLN A 52 -8.22 8.09 20.65
C GLN A 52 -9.60 8.22 20.01
N ARG A 53 -9.66 8.61 18.73
CA ARG A 53 -10.91 8.85 18.01
C ARG A 53 -11.72 7.56 17.84
N SER A 54 -11.05 6.45 17.57
CA SER A 54 -11.72 5.14 17.50
C SER A 54 -12.33 4.74 18.85
N ALA A 55 -11.63 4.95 19.96
CA ALA A 55 -12.13 4.63 21.30
C ALA A 55 -13.36 5.50 21.69
N GLU A 56 -13.30 6.80 21.39
CA GLU A 56 -14.42 7.73 21.63
C GLU A 56 -15.70 7.27 20.91
N VAL A 57 -15.57 6.90 19.62
CA VAL A 57 -16.73 6.51 18.81
C VAL A 57 -17.20 5.09 19.15
N ALA A 58 -16.31 4.16 19.45
CA ALA A 58 -16.67 2.81 19.88
C ALA A 58 -17.47 2.78 21.18
N GLY A 59 -17.34 3.80 22.03
CA GLY A 59 -18.11 3.96 23.26
C GLY A 59 -19.53 4.49 23.07
N LEU A 60 -19.92 4.92 21.86
CA LEU A 60 -21.27 5.45 21.61
C LEU A 60 -22.29 4.30 21.56
N PRO A 61 -23.42 4.42 22.30
CA PRO A 61 -24.34 3.30 22.52
C PRO A 61 -25.41 3.12 21.43
N ASP A 62 -25.30 3.80 20.30
CA ASP A 62 -26.36 3.83 19.28
C ASP A 62 -25.84 3.38 17.89
N ASN A 63 -26.76 3.35 16.94
CA ASN A 63 -26.50 2.99 15.54
C ASN A 63 -27.03 4.10 14.63
N GLU A 64 -26.61 4.09 13.35
CA GLU A 64 -27.10 5.01 12.32
C GLU A 64 -28.60 4.90 12.07
N HIS A 65 -29.17 5.93 11.42
CA HIS A 65 -30.52 5.94 10.87
C HIS A 65 -31.64 5.89 11.91
N ARG A 66 -31.41 6.44 13.11
CA ARG A 66 -32.43 6.64 14.13
C ARG A 66 -32.62 8.14 14.41
N ASP A 67 -33.80 8.50 14.87
CA ASP A 67 -34.15 9.88 15.15
C ASP A 67 -33.84 10.24 16.61
N ASN A 68 -32.56 10.28 16.95
CA ASN A 68 -32.04 10.76 18.23
C ASN A 68 -30.64 11.38 18.06
N PRO A 69 -30.21 12.23 19.02
CA PRO A 69 -28.94 12.96 18.88
C PRO A 69 -27.69 12.08 18.72
N ALA A 70 -27.64 10.92 19.38
CA ALA A 70 -26.47 10.01 19.29
C ALA A 70 -26.39 9.35 17.90
N SER A 71 -27.52 8.85 17.40
CA SER A 71 -27.60 8.26 16.06
C SER A 71 -27.27 9.28 14.95
N LEU A 72 -27.75 10.52 15.08
CA LEU A 72 -27.41 11.61 14.16
C LEU A 72 -25.91 11.96 14.22
N ALA A 73 -25.27 11.89 15.39
CA ALA A 73 -23.83 12.09 15.52
C ALA A 73 -23.06 10.96 14.83
N ILE A 74 -23.44 9.71 15.03
CA ILE A 74 -22.83 8.55 14.34
C ILE A 74 -22.97 8.67 12.82
N SER A 75 -24.18 9.03 12.34
CA SER A 75 -24.41 9.21 10.90
C SER A 75 -23.50 10.30 10.30
N ARG A 76 -23.26 11.40 11.01
CA ARG A 76 -22.31 12.44 10.59
C ARG A 76 -20.87 11.91 10.54
N ILE A 77 -20.43 11.12 11.52
CA ILE A 77 -19.10 10.51 11.56
C ILE A 77 -18.90 9.58 10.37
N VAL A 78 -19.90 8.75 10.07
CA VAL A 78 -19.85 7.82 8.94
C VAL A 78 -19.80 8.56 7.60
N THR A 79 -20.63 9.59 7.43
CA THR A 79 -20.65 10.44 6.21
C THR A 79 -19.29 11.13 6.04
N GLN A 80 -18.78 11.79 7.08
CA GLN A 80 -17.49 12.46 7.05
C GLN A 80 -16.34 11.50 6.71
N GLY A 81 -16.33 10.30 7.31
CA GLY A 81 -15.29 9.31 7.03
C GLY A 81 -15.29 8.85 5.57
N ARG A 82 -16.44 8.74 4.93
CA ARG A 82 -16.54 8.42 3.49
C ARG A 82 -16.08 9.58 2.61
N GLU A 83 -16.43 10.82 2.94
CA GLU A 83 -15.96 12.03 2.24
C GLU A 83 -14.46 12.20 2.36
N ASP A 84 -13.90 11.97 3.54
CA ASP A 84 -12.47 12.00 3.79
C ASP A 84 -11.74 10.93 2.96
N LEU A 85 -12.25 9.72 2.92
CA LEU A 85 -11.72 8.65 2.08
C LEU A 85 -11.80 8.99 0.58
N ALA A 86 -12.91 9.57 0.11
CA ALA A 86 -13.01 10.04 -1.28
C ALA A 86 -11.93 11.08 -1.60
N THR A 87 -11.70 12.02 -0.69
CA THR A 87 -10.63 13.00 -0.79
C THR A 87 -9.24 12.34 -0.81
N PHE A 88 -9.02 11.32 0.02
CA PHE A 88 -7.77 10.56 0.07
C PHE A 88 -7.53 9.79 -1.24
N PHE A 89 -8.55 9.11 -1.75
CA PHE A 89 -8.47 8.42 -3.05
C PHE A 89 -8.29 9.38 -4.23
N GLY A 90 -8.66 10.65 -4.08
CA GLY A 90 -8.69 11.60 -5.20
C GLY A 90 -9.74 11.21 -6.24
N ALA A 91 -10.91 10.77 -5.75
CA ALA A 91 -12.03 10.32 -6.57
C ALA A 91 -13.18 11.34 -6.50
N THR A 92 -13.70 11.75 -7.65
CA THR A 92 -14.85 12.66 -7.78
C THR A 92 -16.15 11.93 -8.08
N SER A 93 -16.09 10.64 -8.39
CA SER A 93 -17.25 9.77 -8.66
C SER A 93 -17.02 8.37 -8.07
N GLY A 94 -17.98 7.47 -8.28
CA GLY A 94 -17.92 6.14 -7.71
C GLY A 94 -18.37 6.08 -6.25
N ILE A 95 -18.15 4.94 -5.62
CA ILE A 95 -18.50 4.74 -4.19
C ILE A 95 -17.32 4.14 -3.44
N ILE A 96 -17.34 4.30 -2.11
CA ILE A 96 -16.40 3.66 -1.20
C ILE A 96 -17.18 2.75 -0.27
N PHE A 97 -16.69 1.52 -0.11
CA PHE A 97 -17.18 0.59 0.89
C PHE A 97 -16.06 0.06 1.77
N GLY A 98 -16.40 -0.29 3.01
CA GLY A 98 -15.48 -0.85 3.98
C GLY A 98 -15.56 -2.38 4.08
N GLY A 99 -14.41 -2.99 4.38
CA GLY A 99 -14.26 -4.37 4.81
C GLY A 99 -13.36 -4.45 6.04
N GLU A 100 -13.19 -5.62 6.63
CA GLU A 100 -12.25 -5.80 7.73
C GLU A 100 -10.81 -5.70 7.24
N THR A 101 -10.54 -6.17 6.01
CA THR A 101 -9.21 -6.15 5.40
C THR A 101 -9.28 -5.81 3.90
N GLY A 102 -8.17 -5.31 3.35
CA GLY A 102 -8.05 -5.17 1.90
C GLY A 102 -8.16 -6.51 1.17
N THR A 103 -7.71 -7.61 1.77
CA THR A 103 -7.90 -8.96 1.23
C THR A 103 -9.37 -9.28 1.01
N GLU A 104 -10.22 -9.03 2.01
CA GLU A 104 -11.68 -9.22 1.88
C GLU A 104 -12.25 -8.34 0.76
N CYS A 105 -11.87 -7.06 0.73
CA CYS A 105 -12.33 -6.14 -0.30
C CYS A 105 -11.91 -6.60 -1.71
N LEU A 106 -10.67 -7.06 -1.89
CA LEU A 106 -10.17 -7.60 -3.17
C LEU A 106 -10.96 -8.83 -3.61
N PHE A 107 -11.17 -9.81 -2.72
CA PHE A 107 -11.97 -10.99 -3.02
C PHE A 107 -13.40 -10.64 -3.44
N ARG A 108 -14.02 -9.67 -2.78
CA ARG A 108 -15.40 -9.21 -3.09
C ARG A 108 -15.48 -8.52 -4.45
N VAL A 109 -14.55 -7.60 -4.72
CA VAL A 109 -14.52 -6.85 -5.98
C VAL A 109 -14.19 -7.76 -7.16
N ILE A 110 -13.18 -8.63 -7.04
CA ILE A 110 -12.79 -9.59 -8.08
C ILE A 110 -13.93 -10.58 -8.37
N ARG A 111 -14.60 -11.07 -7.31
CA ARG A 111 -15.78 -11.92 -7.44
C ARG A 111 -16.88 -11.24 -8.25
N ALA A 112 -17.28 -10.04 -7.86
CA ALA A 112 -18.34 -9.30 -8.54
C ALA A 112 -17.99 -9.02 -10.00
N ALA A 113 -16.77 -8.59 -10.27
CA ALA A 113 -16.26 -8.37 -11.63
C ALA A 113 -16.28 -9.66 -12.47
N ALA A 114 -15.83 -10.79 -11.92
CA ALA A 114 -15.79 -12.06 -12.63
C ALA A 114 -17.18 -12.63 -12.92
N LEU A 115 -18.14 -12.47 -12.00
CA LEU A 115 -19.50 -12.99 -12.16
C LEU A 115 -20.34 -12.12 -13.10
N SER A 116 -20.16 -10.80 -13.07
CA SER A 116 -20.93 -9.86 -13.91
C SER A 116 -20.41 -9.76 -15.35
N ALA A 117 -19.16 -10.13 -15.60
CA ALA A 117 -18.57 -10.05 -16.93
C ALA A 117 -19.20 -11.07 -17.89
N GLN A 118 -19.28 -10.71 -19.18
CA GLN A 118 -19.73 -11.60 -20.26
C GLN A 118 -19.00 -12.94 -20.21
N ALA A 119 -19.70 -14.04 -20.46
CA ALA A 119 -19.13 -15.39 -20.42
C ALA A 119 -17.90 -15.56 -21.35
N GLY A 120 -17.02 -16.46 -20.99
CA GLY A 120 -15.76 -16.71 -21.70
C GLY A 120 -14.69 -15.65 -21.45
N GLY A 121 -13.63 -15.68 -22.22
CA GLY A 121 -12.48 -14.78 -22.10
C GLY A 121 -11.53 -15.16 -20.97
N SER A 122 -10.72 -14.20 -20.56
CA SER A 122 -9.66 -14.41 -19.56
C SER A 122 -9.75 -13.46 -18.36
N ILE A 123 -9.09 -13.86 -17.27
CA ILE A 123 -8.73 -13.01 -16.12
C ILE A 123 -7.20 -12.91 -16.09
N VAL A 124 -6.69 -11.69 -16.02
CA VAL A 124 -5.25 -11.39 -16.08
C VAL A 124 -4.80 -10.83 -14.75
N ALA A 125 -3.69 -11.36 -14.21
CA ALA A 125 -3.04 -10.87 -12.99
C ALA A 125 -1.52 -10.84 -13.17
N CYS A 126 -0.81 -9.96 -12.47
CA CYS A 126 0.65 -9.95 -12.59
C CYS A 126 1.33 -10.85 -11.53
N SER A 127 2.50 -11.35 -11.89
CA SER A 127 3.27 -12.28 -11.05
C SER A 127 3.79 -11.68 -9.74
N VAL A 128 3.79 -10.35 -9.59
CA VAL A 128 4.20 -9.68 -8.33
C VAL A 128 3.03 -9.41 -7.38
N GLU A 129 1.81 -9.84 -7.72
CA GLU A 129 0.62 -9.67 -6.89
C GLU A 129 0.79 -10.27 -5.49
N HIS A 130 0.16 -9.61 -4.52
CA HIS A 130 -0.05 -10.22 -3.20
C HIS A 130 -1.02 -11.43 -3.33
N PRO A 131 -0.90 -12.48 -2.51
CA PRO A 131 -1.80 -13.65 -2.56
C PRO A 131 -3.30 -13.28 -2.51
N ALA A 132 -3.66 -12.20 -1.84
CA ALA A 132 -5.04 -11.71 -1.83
C ALA A 132 -5.62 -11.50 -3.24
N THR A 133 -4.84 -10.95 -4.16
CA THR A 133 -5.23 -10.70 -5.53
C THR A 133 -4.96 -11.90 -6.43
N PHE A 134 -3.77 -12.49 -6.29
CA PHE A 134 -3.32 -13.63 -7.08
C PHE A 134 -4.27 -14.83 -6.94
N ASP A 135 -4.57 -15.23 -5.71
CA ASP A 135 -5.46 -16.35 -5.43
C ASP A 135 -6.92 -16.04 -5.79
N ALA A 136 -7.39 -14.81 -5.52
CA ALA A 136 -8.75 -14.42 -5.89
C ALA A 136 -8.97 -14.49 -7.40
N THR A 137 -8.03 -13.97 -8.20
CA THR A 137 -8.12 -14.02 -9.66
C THR A 137 -8.09 -15.44 -10.20
N ALA A 138 -7.17 -16.28 -9.72
CA ALA A 138 -7.06 -17.69 -10.13
C ALA A 138 -8.32 -18.49 -9.76
N GLN A 139 -8.83 -18.35 -8.54
CA GLN A 139 -10.05 -19.03 -8.09
C GLN A 139 -11.27 -18.61 -8.87
N TRP A 140 -11.44 -17.31 -9.18
CA TRP A 140 -12.59 -16.83 -9.91
C TRP A 140 -12.49 -17.12 -11.40
N ALA A 141 -11.30 -17.18 -11.98
CA ALA A 141 -11.10 -17.69 -13.32
C ALA A 141 -11.58 -19.15 -13.43
N GLN A 142 -11.13 -20.02 -12.51
CA GLN A 142 -11.55 -21.42 -12.46
C GLN A 142 -13.06 -21.57 -12.26
N ARG A 143 -13.65 -20.85 -11.30
CA ARG A 143 -15.10 -20.96 -10.96
C ARG A 143 -16.01 -20.45 -12.08
N THR A 144 -15.53 -19.54 -12.90
CA THR A 144 -16.28 -18.95 -14.02
C THR A 144 -15.91 -19.55 -15.38
N GLY A 145 -15.05 -20.59 -15.40
CA GLY A 145 -14.62 -21.28 -16.63
C GLY A 145 -13.82 -20.40 -17.58
N ARG A 146 -13.06 -19.42 -17.03
CA ARG A 146 -12.19 -18.52 -17.79
C ARG A 146 -10.73 -18.96 -17.72
N GLU A 147 -9.99 -18.60 -18.73
CA GLU A 147 -8.53 -18.74 -18.69
C GLU A 147 -7.94 -17.75 -17.68
N TRP A 148 -7.01 -18.20 -16.85
CA TRP A 148 -6.22 -17.34 -16.00
C TRP A 148 -4.85 -17.12 -16.64
N ILE A 149 -4.45 -15.86 -16.79
CA ILE A 149 -3.21 -15.46 -17.46
C ILE A 149 -2.35 -14.67 -16.48
N GLU A 150 -1.12 -15.13 -16.28
CA GLU A 150 -0.12 -14.44 -15.48
C GLU A 150 0.73 -13.54 -16.36
N VAL A 151 0.86 -12.26 -15.98
CA VAL A 151 1.79 -11.30 -16.60
C VAL A 151 3.10 -11.33 -15.83
N PRO A 152 4.20 -11.80 -16.42
CA PRO A 152 5.47 -11.93 -15.71
C PRO A 152 6.09 -10.56 -15.40
N PHE A 153 6.81 -10.49 -14.30
CA PHE A 153 7.64 -9.33 -13.98
C PHE A 153 9.06 -9.50 -14.54
N ASP A 154 9.70 -8.38 -14.82
CA ASP A 154 11.12 -8.36 -15.16
C ASP A 154 11.96 -8.58 -13.89
N THR A 155 12.69 -9.68 -13.83
CA THR A 155 13.50 -10.07 -12.66
C THR A 155 14.68 -9.14 -12.37
N HIS A 156 15.10 -8.30 -13.35
CA HIS A 156 16.14 -7.30 -13.17
C HIS A 156 15.57 -6.02 -12.56
N THR A 157 14.48 -5.49 -13.12
CA THR A 157 13.88 -4.25 -12.65
C THR A 157 12.92 -4.45 -11.46
N GLY A 158 12.40 -5.66 -11.28
CA GLY A 158 11.39 -5.96 -10.26
C GLY A 158 9.98 -5.43 -10.58
N ARG A 159 9.72 -5.03 -11.84
CA ARG A 159 8.50 -4.36 -12.30
C ARG A 159 7.77 -5.16 -13.36
N VAL A 160 6.48 -4.82 -13.51
CA VAL A 160 5.65 -5.21 -14.66
C VAL A 160 5.30 -3.94 -15.42
N THR A 161 5.54 -3.90 -16.73
CA THR A 161 5.32 -2.70 -17.54
C THR A 161 3.99 -2.74 -18.31
N ALA A 162 3.59 -1.59 -18.85
CA ALA A 162 2.41 -1.49 -19.72
C ALA A 162 2.56 -2.33 -21.01
N GLU A 163 3.78 -2.45 -21.54
CA GLU A 163 4.09 -3.27 -22.71
C GLU A 163 3.93 -4.75 -22.37
N GLU A 164 4.30 -5.18 -21.16
CA GLU A 164 4.15 -6.56 -20.75
C GLU A 164 2.67 -6.94 -20.57
N TYR A 165 1.87 -6.06 -19.97
CA TYR A 165 0.42 -6.24 -19.95
C TYR A 165 -0.17 -6.31 -21.36
N ALA A 166 0.27 -5.43 -22.28
CA ALA A 166 -0.22 -5.42 -23.67
C ALA A 166 0.06 -6.73 -24.42
N ARG A 167 1.11 -7.48 -24.07
CA ARG A 167 1.41 -8.80 -24.68
C ARG A 167 0.50 -9.92 -24.17
N HIS A 168 -0.06 -9.78 -22.99
CA HIS A 168 -0.83 -10.83 -22.30
C HIS A 168 -2.34 -10.57 -22.31
N VAL A 169 -2.76 -9.30 -22.40
CA VAL A 169 -4.17 -8.91 -22.52
C VAL A 169 -4.68 -9.20 -23.93
N ARG A 170 -5.90 -9.71 -24.02
CA ARG A 170 -6.59 -10.02 -25.29
C ARG A 170 -7.90 -9.23 -25.39
N PRO A 171 -8.49 -9.08 -26.59
CA PRO A 171 -9.77 -8.37 -26.75
C PRO A 171 -10.92 -8.96 -25.92
N ASP A 172 -10.82 -10.25 -25.58
CA ASP A 172 -11.79 -10.94 -24.74
C ASP A 172 -11.41 -11.00 -23.25
N THR A 173 -10.36 -10.30 -22.82
CA THR A 173 -10.02 -10.20 -21.39
C THR A 173 -11.13 -9.47 -20.64
N ARG A 174 -11.64 -10.08 -19.56
CA ARG A 174 -12.79 -9.60 -18.80
C ARG A 174 -12.41 -8.87 -17.52
N VAL A 175 -11.39 -9.35 -16.83
CA VAL A 175 -10.88 -8.75 -15.60
C VAL A 175 -9.36 -8.70 -15.67
N ALA A 176 -8.79 -7.59 -15.25
CA ALA A 176 -7.34 -7.45 -15.07
C ALA A 176 -7.06 -6.84 -13.71
N THR A 177 -6.04 -7.34 -13.03
CA THR A 177 -5.57 -6.75 -11.78
C THR A 177 -4.20 -6.12 -11.96
N ILE A 178 -3.92 -5.08 -11.18
CA ILE A 178 -2.65 -4.36 -11.16
C ILE A 178 -2.23 -4.21 -9.71
N LEU A 179 -1.06 -4.69 -9.35
CA LEU A 179 -0.43 -4.32 -8.07
C LEU A 179 0.21 -2.94 -8.22
N HIS A 180 -0.16 -1.96 -7.38
CA HIS A 180 0.44 -0.63 -7.48
C HIS A 180 1.88 -0.64 -7.00
N THR A 181 2.16 -1.21 -5.80
CA THR A 181 3.54 -1.34 -5.28
C THR A 181 3.75 -2.71 -4.68
N SER A 182 4.85 -3.35 -5.06
CA SER A 182 5.19 -4.67 -4.55
C SER A 182 5.74 -4.58 -3.11
N PRO A 183 5.17 -5.33 -2.16
CA PRO A 183 5.68 -5.38 -0.78
C PRO A 183 7.00 -6.16 -0.65
N VAL A 184 7.50 -6.74 -1.74
CA VAL A 184 8.74 -7.51 -1.79
C VAL A 184 9.81 -6.76 -2.58
N THR A 185 9.53 -6.34 -3.81
CA THR A 185 10.52 -5.64 -4.63
C THR A 185 10.64 -4.15 -4.29
N GLY A 186 9.60 -3.56 -3.67
CA GLY A 186 9.51 -2.13 -3.40
C GLY A 186 9.23 -1.27 -4.63
N MET A 187 9.03 -1.91 -5.78
CA MET A 187 8.83 -1.20 -7.04
C MET A 187 7.35 -0.87 -7.25
N ALA A 188 7.08 0.39 -7.59
CA ALA A 188 5.75 0.85 -8.01
C ALA A 188 5.56 0.66 -9.53
N MET A 189 4.34 0.28 -9.92
CA MET A 189 3.91 0.15 -11.31
C MET A 189 3.24 1.45 -11.77
N ASP A 190 3.40 1.80 -13.03
CA ASP A 190 2.66 2.91 -13.64
C ASP A 190 1.21 2.45 -13.95
N VAL A 191 0.35 2.57 -12.93
CA VAL A 191 -1.06 2.13 -13.01
C VAL A 191 -1.77 2.78 -14.20
N ALA A 192 -1.58 4.08 -14.41
CA ALA A 192 -2.24 4.80 -15.50
C ALA A 192 -1.77 4.32 -16.89
N ALA A 193 -0.47 4.07 -17.07
CA ALA A 193 0.05 3.55 -18.33
C ALA A 193 -0.43 2.12 -18.60
N ILE A 194 -0.44 1.27 -17.56
CA ILE A 194 -0.94 -0.12 -17.65
C ILE A 194 -2.44 -0.11 -17.97
N ALA A 195 -3.24 0.67 -17.27
CA ALA A 195 -4.68 0.77 -17.50
C ALA A 195 -4.98 1.22 -18.94
N ARG A 196 -4.29 2.27 -19.45
CA ARG A 196 -4.41 2.70 -20.84
C ARG A 196 -4.03 1.60 -21.85
N ALA A 197 -2.99 0.79 -21.54
CA ALA A 197 -2.61 -0.33 -22.39
C ALA A 197 -3.69 -1.41 -22.45
N ILE A 198 -4.28 -1.76 -21.29
CA ILE A 198 -5.39 -2.72 -21.19
C ILE A 198 -6.62 -2.19 -21.95
N ARG A 199 -7.02 -0.92 -21.72
CA ARG A 199 -8.19 -0.30 -22.35
C ARG A 199 -8.12 -0.27 -23.86
N ARG A 200 -6.94 -0.07 -24.44
CA ARG A 200 -6.75 -0.10 -25.91
C ARG A 200 -7.05 -1.46 -26.53
N ILE A 201 -6.83 -2.55 -25.80
CA ILE A 201 -6.98 -3.91 -26.30
C ILE A 201 -8.33 -4.48 -25.88
N ALA A 202 -8.75 -4.26 -24.65
CA ALA A 202 -9.96 -4.75 -24.03
C ALA A 202 -10.74 -3.59 -23.35
N PRO A 203 -11.48 -2.77 -24.10
CA PRO A 203 -12.16 -1.58 -23.56
C PRO A 203 -13.13 -1.87 -22.41
N GLU A 204 -13.79 -3.05 -22.47
CA GLU A 204 -14.77 -3.47 -21.46
C GLU A 204 -14.17 -4.23 -20.27
N CYS A 205 -12.86 -4.46 -20.27
CA CYS A 205 -12.18 -5.13 -19.17
C CYS A 205 -12.40 -4.38 -17.86
N VAL A 206 -12.73 -5.07 -16.77
CA VAL A 206 -12.76 -4.50 -15.42
C VAL A 206 -11.34 -4.49 -14.87
N ILE A 207 -10.82 -3.31 -14.54
CA ILE A 207 -9.45 -3.11 -14.04
C ILE A 207 -9.49 -2.82 -12.54
N ILE A 208 -8.85 -3.68 -11.75
CA ILE A 208 -8.84 -3.63 -10.28
C ILE A 208 -7.39 -3.43 -9.81
N VAL A 209 -7.17 -2.47 -8.91
CA VAL A 209 -5.84 -2.16 -8.39
C VAL A 209 -5.73 -2.56 -6.93
N ASP A 210 -4.70 -3.36 -6.61
CA ASP A 210 -4.23 -3.52 -5.24
C ASP A 210 -3.25 -2.39 -4.89
N GLY A 211 -3.75 -1.38 -4.18
CA GLY A 211 -2.98 -0.23 -3.73
C GLY A 211 -2.54 -0.28 -2.28
N ILE A 212 -2.67 -1.44 -1.64
CA ILE A 212 -2.47 -1.60 -0.19
C ILE A 212 -1.05 -1.18 0.23
N GLN A 213 -0.04 -1.52 -0.56
CA GLN A 213 1.34 -1.16 -0.23
C GLN A 213 1.68 0.28 -0.65
N HIS A 214 1.04 0.81 -1.67
CA HIS A 214 1.29 2.18 -2.17
C HIS A 214 0.71 3.26 -1.24
N ALA A 215 -0.44 3.02 -0.64
CA ALA A 215 -1.20 4.00 0.14
C ALA A 215 -0.38 4.77 1.22
N PRO A 216 0.59 4.17 1.94
CA PRO A 216 1.42 4.87 2.92
C PRO A 216 2.59 5.69 2.32
N HIS A 217 2.91 5.54 1.04
CA HIS A 217 4.14 6.08 0.43
C HIS A 217 3.90 7.27 -0.52
N GLY A 218 2.65 7.73 -0.68
CA GLY A 218 2.37 8.79 -1.63
C GLY A 218 0.95 9.32 -1.54
N PHE A 219 0.45 9.78 -2.67
CA PHE A 219 -0.92 10.21 -2.82
C PHE A 219 -1.60 9.40 -3.94
N LEU A 220 -2.92 9.26 -3.85
CA LEU A 220 -3.72 8.54 -4.82
C LEU A 220 -4.40 9.53 -5.77
N GLU A 221 -4.55 9.17 -7.03
CA GLU A 221 -5.23 9.98 -8.07
C GLU A 221 -6.14 9.08 -8.90
N ILE A 222 -7.18 8.56 -8.26
CA ILE A 222 -8.07 7.57 -8.89
C ILE A 222 -8.63 8.09 -10.22
N ASP A 223 -9.05 9.35 -10.28
CA ASP A 223 -9.60 9.96 -11.50
C ASP A 223 -8.59 9.99 -12.68
N ALA A 224 -7.29 9.88 -12.39
CA ALA A 224 -6.24 9.86 -13.41
C ALA A 224 -5.87 8.43 -13.88
N TYR A 225 -6.31 7.39 -13.19
CA TYR A 225 -5.84 6.01 -13.46
C TYR A 225 -6.67 5.26 -14.50
N ASP A 226 -7.92 5.65 -14.76
CA ASP A 226 -8.86 4.95 -15.66
C ASP A 226 -9.07 3.48 -15.26
N VAL A 227 -9.31 3.24 -13.99
CA VAL A 227 -9.54 1.92 -13.38
C VAL A 227 -10.96 1.80 -12.83
N ASP A 228 -11.40 0.59 -12.49
CA ASP A 228 -12.73 0.32 -11.99
C ASP A 228 -12.81 0.09 -10.49
N ALA A 229 -11.71 -0.33 -9.88
CA ALA A 229 -11.62 -0.45 -8.45
C ALA A 229 -10.18 -0.21 -7.97
N TYR A 230 -10.07 0.30 -6.75
CA TYR A 230 -8.81 0.50 -6.06
C TYR A 230 -8.98 0.15 -4.57
N VAL A 231 -8.14 -0.73 -4.06
CA VAL A 231 -8.27 -1.27 -2.71
C VAL A 231 -7.07 -0.89 -1.85
N ILE A 232 -7.36 -0.47 -0.62
CA ILE A 232 -6.34 -0.14 0.40
C ILE A 232 -6.62 -0.84 1.73
N SER A 233 -5.59 -0.91 2.57
CA SER A 233 -5.69 -1.30 3.98
C SER A 233 -4.99 -0.26 4.83
N LEU A 234 -5.76 0.53 5.58
CA LEU A 234 -5.22 1.68 6.30
C LEU A 234 -4.29 1.31 7.46
N TYR A 235 -4.25 0.03 7.91
CA TYR A 235 -3.26 -0.37 8.92
C TYR A 235 -1.81 -0.27 8.41
N LYS A 236 -1.61 -0.20 7.08
CA LYS A 236 -0.31 0.13 6.48
C LYS A 236 -0.12 1.64 6.33
N ALA A 237 -1.20 2.41 6.34
CA ALA A 237 -1.21 3.86 6.25
C ALA A 237 -1.64 4.49 7.59
N PHE A 238 -0.94 4.14 8.66
CA PHE A 238 -0.95 4.77 9.99
C PHE A 238 -2.22 4.59 10.81
N CYS A 239 -3.16 3.74 10.36
CA CYS A 239 -4.38 3.40 11.08
C CYS A 239 -4.24 2.07 11.86
N ARG A 240 -5.25 1.75 12.64
CA ARG A 240 -5.43 0.43 13.28
C ARG A 240 -5.88 -0.63 12.28
N PHE A 241 -5.80 -1.91 12.66
CA PHE A 241 -6.39 -3.02 11.91
C PHE A 241 -7.92 -2.88 11.75
N ASN A 242 -8.54 -3.74 10.95
CA ASN A 242 -9.96 -3.73 10.59
C ASN A 242 -10.41 -2.48 9.81
N ASN A 243 -9.54 -1.99 8.95
CA ASN A 243 -9.73 -0.81 8.10
C ASN A 243 -9.32 -1.11 6.66
N GLY A 244 -10.01 -2.02 5.98
CA GLY A 244 -9.93 -2.22 4.54
C GLY A 244 -10.97 -1.36 3.83
N TYR A 245 -10.60 -0.67 2.75
CA TYR A 245 -11.51 0.14 1.94
C TYR A 245 -11.28 -0.12 0.46
N ALA A 246 -12.37 -0.17 -0.28
CA ALA A 246 -12.37 -0.20 -1.73
C ALA A 246 -13.15 0.99 -2.28
N TRP A 247 -12.53 1.71 -3.20
CA TRP A 247 -13.25 2.55 -4.14
C TRP A 247 -13.63 1.70 -5.36
N VAL A 248 -14.86 1.86 -5.85
CA VAL A 248 -15.36 1.25 -7.07
C VAL A 248 -16.03 2.30 -7.97
N SER A 249 -15.76 2.23 -9.27
CA SER A 249 -16.32 3.15 -10.28
C SER A 249 -17.84 3.02 -10.38
N ASP A 250 -18.50 4.04 -10.92
CA ASP A 250 -19.96 4.04 -11.10
C ASP A 250 -20.43 2.81 -11.89
N ARG A 251 -19.71 2.42 -12.97
CA ARG A 251 -20.06 1.25 -13.77
C ARG A 251 -19.91 -0.07 -13.02
N LEU A 252 -18.90 -0.20 -12.13
CA LEU A 252 -18.71 -1.41 -11.32
C LEU A 252 -19.61 -1.40 -10.08
N SER A 253 -19.99 -0.24 -9.58
CA SER A 253 -20.79 -0.13 -8.36
C SER A 253 -22.17 -0.77 -8.46
N VAL A 254 -22.75 -0.82 -9.67
CA VAL A 254 -24.12 -1.30 -9.93
C VAL A 254 -24.19 -2.73 -10.48
N VAL A 255 -23.04 -3.40 -10.68
CA VAL A 255 -23.05 -4.81 -11.10
C VAL A 255 -23.66 -5.71 -10.01
N GLU A 256 -24.05 -6.91 -10.40
CA GLU A 256 -24.55 -7.88 -9.42
C GLU A 256 -23.46 -8.29 -8.43
N HIS A 257 -23.77 -8.12 -7.15
CA HIS A 257 -22.93 -8.49 -6.01
C HIS A 257 -23.77 -8.84 -4.80
N ASP A 258 -23.12 -9.35 -3.74
CA ASP A 258 -23.82 -9.68 -2.51
C ASP A 258 -24.37 -8.41 -1.86
N ARG A 259 -25.68 -8.35 -1.68
CA ARG A 259 -26.42 -7.26 -1.00
C ARG A 259 -27.72 -7.76 -0.41
N LEU A 260 -28.22 -7.06 0.58
CA LEU A 260 -29.53 -7.39 1.15
C LEU A 260 -30.64 -7.01 0.16
N SER A 261 -31.69 -7.84 0.09
CA SER A 261 -32.87 -7.54 -0.72
C SER A 261 -33.47 -6.18 -0.36
N GLY A 262 -33.82 -5.39 -1.36
CA GLY A 262 -34.38 -4.04 -1.19
C GLY A 262 -33.34 -2.91 -0.98
N LYS A 263 -32.06 -3.23 -0.82
CA LYS A 263 -31.02 -2.20 -0.82
C LYS A 263 -30.71 -1.73 -2.24
N PRO A 264 -30.25 -0.47 -2.42
CA PRO A 264 -29.81 0.05 -3.72
C PRO A 264 -28.76 -0.82 -4.39
N ALA A 265 -28.70 -0.79 -5.72
CA ALA A 265 -27.73 -1.60 -6.50
C ALA A 265 -26.28 -1.35 -6.10
N ASN A 266 -25.93 -0.14 -5.65
CA ASN A 266 -24.60 0.24 -5.20
C ASN A 266 -24.34 0.04 -3.68
N ALA A 267 -25.17 -0.73 -2.99
CA ALA A 267 -24.99 -1.03 -1.57
C ALA A 267 -24.04 -2.24 -1.37
N TRP A 268 -22.76 -1.99 -1.30
CA TRP A 268 -21.72 -3.03 -1.17
C TRP A 268 -21.47 -3.52 0.26
N GLU A 269 -21.96 -2.82 1.27
CA GLU A 269 -21.81 -3.23 2.67
C GLU A 269 -22.97 -4.15 3.10
N LEU A 270 -22.63 -5.32 3.65
CA LEU A 270 -23.57 -6.39 4.03
C LEU A 270 -24.15 -6.23 5.43
N GLY A 271 -24.01 -5.11 6.07
CA GLY A 271 -24.51 -4.88 7.42
C GLY A 271 -24.02 -3.56 7.96
N SER A 272 -24.27 -3.33 9.24
CA SER A 272 -23.72 -2.16 9.92
C SER A 272 -22.22 -2.30 10.03
N ARG A 273 -21.51 -1.29 9.55
CA ARG A 273 -20.05 -1.22 9.70
C ARG A 273 -19.70 -0.50 11.01
N ASP A 274 -18.50 -0.76 11.51
CA ASP A 274 -17.98 -0.10 12.69
C ASP A 274 -17.76 1.40 12.43
N PRO A 275 -18.55 2.32 13.02
CA PRO A 275 -18.34 3.76 12.84
C PRO A 275 -16.97 4.23 13.35
N SER A 276 -16.40 3.53 14.33
CA SER A 276 -15.08 3.84 14.88
C SER A 276 -13.95 3.60 13.88
N ALA A 277 -14.15 2.70 12.90
CA ALA A 277 -13.23 2.47 11.81
C ALA A 277 -13.15 3.69 10.88
N LEU A 278 -14.30 4.27 10.52
CA LEU A 278 -14.38 5.49 9.71
C LEU A 278 -13.84 6.71 10.45
N ALA A 279 -14.14 6.84 11.75
CA ALA A 279 -13.53 7.88 12.60
C ALA A 279 -12.00 7.79 12.65
N GLY A 280 -11.47 6.57 12.72
CA GLY A 280 -10.02 6.33 12.61
C GLY A 280 -9.45 6.69 11.23
N ALA A 281 -10.19 6.39 10.14
CA ALA A 281 -9.81 6.81 8.79
C ALA A 281 -9.74 8.34 8.68
N SER A 282 -10.77 9.07 9.17
CA SER A 282 -10.75 10.53 9.21
C SER A 282 -9.53 11.07 9.96
N ALA A 283 -9.16 10.47 11.09
CA ALA A 283 -7.99 10.89 11.87
C ALA A 283 -6.66 10.72 11.11
N VAL A 284 -6.53 9.72 10.23
CA VAL A 284 -5.37 9.60 9.32
C VAL A 284 -5.37 10.75 8.32
N ILE A 285 -6.50 11.07 7.75
CA ILE A 285 -6.64 12.10 6.72
C ILE A 285 -6.44 13.50 7.32
N ASP A 286 -6.89 13.75 8.56
CA ASP A 286 -6.60 14.96 9.32
C ASP A 286 -5.09 15.13 9.55
N TYR A 287 -4.39 14.05 9.89
CA TYR A 287 -2.94 14.07 10.05
C TYR A 287 -2.22 14.39 8.73
N LEU A 288 -2.64 13.80 7.61
CA LEU A 288 -2.06 14.09 6.29
C LEU A 288 -2.36 15.53 5.84
N ASP A 289 -3.55 16.04 6.14
CA ASP A 289 -3.90 17.46 5.89
C ASP A 289 -3.00 18.39 6.69
N TRP A 290 -2.79 18.09 7.99
CA TRP A 290 -1.84 18.81 8.82
C TRP A 290 -0.41 18.76 8.23
N LEU A 291 0.10 17.59 7.84
CA LEU A 291 1.42 17.46 7.26
C LEU A 291 1.54 18.29 5.96
N GLY A 292 0.53 18.21 5.09
CA GLY A 292 0.51 18.94 3.83
C GLY A 292 0.47 20.45 4.01
N SER A 293 -0.13 20.95 5.08
CA SER A 293 -0.17 22.39 5.38
C SER A 293 1.21 23.01 5.60
N HIS A 294 2.25 22.21 5.87
CA HIS A 294 3.65 22.67 5.94
C HIS A 294 4.32 22.85 4.58
N TYR A 295 3.70 22.32 3.52
CA TYR A 295 4.26 22.31 2.16
C TYR A 295 3.45 23.11 1.13
N THR A 296 2.24 23.52 1.48
CA THR A 296 1.40 24.38 0.62
C THR A 296 0.55 25.30 1.45
N GLY A 297 0.40 26.55 0.99
CA GLY A 297 -0.55 27.52 1.53
C GLY A 297 -1.98 27.35 1.00
N ASP A 298 -2.24 26.35 0.16
CA ASP A 298 -3.58 26.11 -0.37
C ASP A 298 -4.50 25.55 0.74
N GLU A 299 -5.73 26.05 0.82
CA GLU A 299 -6.71 25.63 1.83
C GLU A 299 -7.45 24.35 1.44
N SER A 300 -7.35 23.92 0.18
CA SER A 300 -7.96 22.69 -0.29
C SER A 300 -7.34 21.47 0.39
N ARG A 301 -8.17 20.71 1.13
CA ARG A 301 -7.75 19.45 1.77
C ARG A 301 -7.10 18.50 0.77
N ARG A 302 -7.69 18.33 -0.42
CA ARG A 302 -7.12 17.48 -1.47
C ARG A 302 -5.70 17.92 -1.86
N LYS A 303 -5.46 19.21 -2.07
CA LYS A 303 -4.13 19.71 -2.42
C LYS A 303 -3.11 19.53 -1.29
N ARG A 304 -3.54 19.65 -0.03
CA ARG A 304 -2.69 19.37 1.12
C ARG A 304 -2.33 17.88 1.20
N LEU A 305 -3.27 16.98 0.94
CA LEU A 305 -2.97 15.54 0.90
C LEU A 305 -1.94 15.21 -0.22
N VAL A 306 -2.06 15.83 -1.38
CA VAL A 306 -1.06 15.69 -2.47
C VAL A 306 0.29 16.20 -2.01
N ALA A 307 0.34 17.39 -1.40
CA ALA A 307 1.58 17.98 -0.89
C ALA A 307 2.23 17.10 0.20
N ALA A 308 1.43 16.55 1.12
CA ALA A 308 1.91 15.59 2.11
C ALA A 308 2.53 14.35 1.46
N GLY A 309 1.84 13.73 0.50
CA GLY A 309 2.33 12.55 -0.22
C GLY A 309 3.63 12.81 -0.98
N LEU A 310 3.76 13.97 -1.64
CA LEU A 310 5.01 14.38 -2.30
C LEU A 310 6.15 14.55 -1.30
N ALA A 311 5.89 15.20 -0.17
CA ALA A 311 6.89 15.45 0.86
C ALA A 311 7.33 14.14 1.54
N MET A 312 6.40 13.24 1.85
CA MET A 312 6.69 11.90 2.37
C MET A 312 7.56 11.11 1.41
N ARG A 313 7.21 11.09 0.13
CA ARG A 313 8.00 10.40 -0.92
C ARG A 313 9.42 10.97 -1.04
N SER A 314 9.57 12.30 -0.99
CA SER A 314 10.89 12.96 -1.01
C SER A 314 11.75 12.54 0.18
N HIS A 315 11.19 12.56 1.38
CA HIS A 315 11.87 12.15 2.61
C HIS A 315 12.27 10.67 2.58
N GLU A 316 11.33 9.77 2.27
CA GLU A 316 11.61 8.33 2.18
C GLU A 316 12.66 8.00 1.09
N ARG A 317 12.63 8.72 -0.02
CA ARG A 317 13.66 8.61 -1.07
C ARG A 317 15.04 9.01 -0.55
N ALA A 318 15.14 10.08 0.23
CA ALA A 318 16.40 10.50 0.83
C ALA A 318 16.94 9.46 1.82
N LEU A 319 16.07 8.90 2.67
CA LEU A 319 16.44 7.82 3.59
C LEU A 319 16.87 6.56 2.83
N MET A 320 16.13 6.18 1.79
CA MET A 320 16.45 5.02 0.97
C MET A 320 17.78 5.18 0.23
N ASN A 321 18.04 6.35 -0.37
CA ASN A 321 19.33 6.64 -1.00
C ASN A 321 20.48 6.51 0.00
N ARG A 322 20.29 6.98 1.23
CA ARG A 322 21.27 6.83 2.30
C ARG A 322 21.50 5.36 2.69
N LEU A 323 20.44 4.55 2.78
CA LEU A 323 20.53 3.12 3.07
C LEU A 323 21.27 2.37 1.94
N LEU A 324 21.01 2.72 0.69
CA LEU A 324 21.58 2.06 -0.48
C LEU A 324 23.03 2.49 -0.74
N GLN A 325 23.32 3.80 -0.69
CA GLN A 325 24.62 4.36 -1.07
C GLN A 325 25.55 4.59 0.16
N GLY A 326 24.99 4.70 1.35
CA GLY A 326 25.77 5.02 2.55
C GLY A 326 26.09 6.52 2.67
N ARG A 327 27.13 6.82 3.41
CA ARG A 327 27.68 8.17 3.60
C ARG A 327 29.20 8.10 3.77
N SER A 328 29.87 9.27 3.87
CA SER A 328 31.30 9.32 4.16
C SER A 328 31.64 8.48 5.42
N GLY A 329 32.47 7.46 5.24
CA GLY A 329 32.90 6.58 6.32
C GLY A 329 31.94 5.44 6.72
N VAL A 330 30.72 5.38 6.13
CA VAL A 330 29.75 4.29 6.38
C VAL A 330 29.22 3.74 5.05
N ARG A 331 29.46 2.46 4.80
CA ARG A 331 29.03 1.79 3.56
C ARG A 331 27.51 1.63 3.51
N GLY A 332 26.90 1.90 2.36
CA GLY A 332 25.54 1.50 2.05
C GLY A 332 25.48 0.07 1.51
N LEU A 333 24.28 -0.46 1.37
CA LEU A 333 24.05 -1.83 0.88
C LEU A 333 24.69 -2.12 -0.47
N CYS A 334 24.75 -1.15 -1.37
CA CYS A 334 25.38 -1.28 -2.70
C CYS A 334 26.91 -1.49 -2.66
N ALA A 335 27.55 -1.18 -1.56
CA ALA A 335 29.01 -1.29 -1.42
C ALA A 335 29.49 -2.68 -0.98
N TYR A 336 28.57 -3.61 -0.71
CA TYR A 336 28.89 -4.98 -0.30
C TYR A 336 28.78 -5.94 -1.50
N PRO A 337 29.87 -6.54 -1.99
CA PRO A 337 29.86 -7.40 -3.18
C PRO A 337 28.95 -8.63 -3.04
N GLY A 338 28.77 -9.14 -1.81
CA GLY A 338 27.89 -10.27 -1.50
C GLY A 338 26.41 -9.92 -1.41
N VAL A 339 26.03 -8.64 -1.49
CA VAL A 339 24.64 -8.20 -1.40
C VAL A 339 24.00 -8.14 -2.78
N ARG A 340 22.92 -8.88 -2.96
CA ARG A 340 22.03 -8.82 -4.12
C ARG A 340 20.76 -8.07 -3.74
N LEU A 341 20.61 -6.85 -4.25
CA LEU A 341 19.40 -6.07 -4.12
C LEU A 341 18.30 -6.57 -5.06
N ILE A 342 17.04 -6.53 -4.60
CA ILE A 342 15.90 -6.90 -5.43
C ILE A 342 15.33 -5.65 -6.09
N GLY A 343 15.18 -5.71 -7.41
CA GLY A 343 14.78 -4.55 -8.24
C GLY A 343 15.95 -3.58 -8.48
N GLN A 344 15.77 -2.68 -9.43
CA GLN A 344 16.79 -1.73 -9.86
C GLN A 344 17.05 -0.66 -8.78
N VAL A 345 18.32 -0.39 -8.48
CA VAL A 345 18.74 0.49 -7.37
C VAL A 345 18.29 1.93 -7.56
N ASP A 346 18.55 2.48 -8.74
CA ASP A 346 18.32 3.90 -9.06
C ASP A 346 16.97 4.18 -9.73
N ASP A 347 16.02 3.24 -9.66
CA ASP A 347 14.71 3.41 -10.25
C ASP A 347 13.89 4.46 -9.47
N PRO A 348 13.38 5.52 -10.13
CA PRO A 348 12.55 6.53 -9.50
C PRO A 348 11.20 5.98 -8.97
N HIS A 349 10.79 4.80 -9.41
CA HIS A 349 9.56 4.15 -8.96
C HIS A 349 9.75 3.27 -7.71
N ARG A 350 10.95 3.17 -7.15
CA ARG A 350 11.16 2.48 -5.88
C ARG A 350 10.54 3.29 -4.74
N GLU A 351 9.68 2.67 -3.98
CA GLU A 351 9.11 3.23 -2.73
C GLU A 351 9.87 2.73 -1.50
N GLY A 352 9.46 3.10 -0.32
CA GLY A 352 10.16 2.89 0.96
C GLY A 352 10.45 1.43 1.35
N VAL A 353 10.61 0.52 0.40
CA VAL A 353 10.90 -0.92 0.63
C VAL A 353 12.19 -1.33 -0.07
N VAL A 354 13.12 -1.88 0.69
CA VAL A 354 14.38 -2.43 0.19
C VAL A 354 14.49 -3.89 0.64
N SER A 355 14.50 -4.80 -0.33
CA SER A 355 14.76 -6.23 -0.07
C SER A 355 16.11 -6.63 -0.66
N PHE A 356 16.85 -7.44 0.08
CA PHE A 356 18.16 -7.93 -0.35
C PHE A 356 18.44 -9.35 0.16
N ALA A 357 19.22 -10.09 -0.61
CA ALA A 357 19.84 -11.34 -0.19
C ALA A 357 21.35 -11.13 -0.01
N VAL A 358 21.94 -11.90 0.87
CA VAL A 358 23.39 -11.89 1.07
C VAL A 358 23.94 -13.28 0.76
N LYS A 359 25.01 -13.34 -0.02
CA LYS A 359 25.65 -14.61 -0.36
C LYS A 359 26.09 -15.33 0.92
N ASP A 360 25.75 -16.60 1.01
CA ASP A 360 26.11 -17.51 2.12
C ASP A 360 25.60 -17.10 3.52
N ILE A 361 24.66 -16.14 3.62
CA ILE A 361 24.03 -15.75 4.87
C ILE A 361 22.51 -15.85 4.75
N ASP A 362 21.89 -16.61 5.65
CA ASP A 362 20.43 -16.70 5.71
C ASP A 362 19.78 -15.38 6.16
N ALA A 363 18.73 -14.96 5.46
CA ALA A 363 18.01 -13.71 5.78
C ALA A 363 17.47 -13.69 7.22
N LYS A 364 17.08 -14.85 7.78
CA LYS A 364 16.61 -14.94 9.17
C LYS A 364 17.73 -14.70 10.17
N GLN A 365 18.99 -15.08 9.83
CA GLN A 365 20.14 -14.78 10.68
C GLN A 365 20.42 -13.28 10.71
N ILE A 366 20.34 -12.58 9.57
CA ILE A 366 20.50 -11.13 9.49
C ILE A 366 19.40 -10.45 10.33
N VAL A 367 18.15 -10.90 10.19
CA VAL A 367 17.02 -10.35 10.95
C VAL A 367 17.20 -10.57 12.45
N ALA A 368 17.67 -11.74 12.89
CA ALA A 368 17.94 -12.03 14.30
C ALA A 368 19.04 -11.11 14.84
N GLN A 369 20.18 -11.00 14.12
CA GLN A 369 21.31 -10.15 14.55
C GLN A 369 20.97 -8.66 14.59
N LEU A 370 20.14 -8.16 13.67
CA LEU A 370 19.60 -6.81 13.72
C LEU A 370 18.63 -6.65 14.90
N GLY A 371 17.79 -7.66 15.16
CA GLY A 371 16.87 -7.70 16.30
C GLY A 371 17.59 -7.62 17.64
N ASP A 372 18.71 -8.34 17.82
CA ASP A 372 19.56 -8.28 19.01
C ASP A 372 20.13 -6.87 19.25
N ARG A 373 20.26 -6.07 18.21
CA ARG A 373 20.68 -4.66 18.24
C ARG A 373 19.53 -3.66 18.32
N GLY A 374 18.30 -4.16 18.55
CA GLY A 374 17.10 -3.33 18.64
C GLY A 374 16.62 -2.78 17.30
N ILE A 375 16.98 -3.40 16.17
CA ILE A 375 16.55 -2.97 14.83
C ILE A 375 15.55 -3.98 14.28
N ARG A 376 14.29 -3.58 14.17
CA ARG A 376 13.19 -4.41 13.70
C ARG A 376 13.09 -4.37 12.17
N VAL A 377 13.39 -5.50 11.54
CA VAL A 377 13.25 -5.76 10.10
C VAL A 377 12.56 -7.10 9.90
N HIS A 378 12.32 -7.52 8.67
CA HIS A 378 11.61 -8.76 8.37
C HIS A 378 12.33 -9.64 7.34
N ALA A 379 12.26 -10.97 7.51
CA ALA A 379 12.68 -11.93 6.50
C ALA A 379 11.45 -12.37 5.66
N ARG A 380 11.52 -12.15 4.34
CA ARG A 380 10.53 -12.70 3.40
C ARG A 380 11.07 -14.02 2.85
N SER A 381 10.27 -15.06 2.97
CA SER A 381 10.64 -16.40 2.52
C SER A 381 9.90 -16.81 1.26
N ASN A 382 10.42 -17.81 0.56
CA ASN A 382 9.74 -18.46 -0.56
C ASN A 382 8.57 -19.34 -0.04
N ASP A 383 7.53 -18.66 0.40
CA ASP A 383 6.29 -19.23 0.95
C ASP A 383 5.08 -18.76 0.15
N VAL A 384 3.88 -18.98 0.68
CA VAL A 384 2.62 -18.54 0.06
C VAL A 384 2.53 -17.02 -0.17
N PHE A 385 3.29 -16.22 0.60
CA PHE A 385 3.21 -14.76 0.53
C PHE A 385 4.22 -14.11 -0.42
N SER A 386 5.29 -14.80 -0.78
CA SER A 386 6.37 -14.20 -1.60
C SER A 386 6.98 -15.16 -2.60
N GLY A 387 6.55 -16.41 -2.64
CA GLY A 387 7.12 -17.44 -3.51
C GLY A 387 6.93 -17.13 -5.01
N ASN A 388 5.84 -16.47 -5.37
CA ASN A 388 5.61 -16.00 -6.74
C ASN A 388 6.70 -15.02 -7.23
N ILE A 389 7.34 -14.29 -6.32
CA ILE A 389 8.41 -13.32 -6.62
C ILE A 389 9.79 -13.96 -6.41
N LEU A 390 9.99 -14.67 -5.30
CA LEU A 390 11.32 -15.18 -4.94
C LEU A 390 11.78 -16.38 -5.78
N ARG A 391 10.85 -17.28 -6.18
CA ARG A 391 11.18 -18.43 -7.04
C ARG A 391 11.76 -18.04 -8.39
N PRO A 392 11.16 -17.12 -9.16
CA PRO A 392 11.75 -16.64 -10.42
C PRO A 392 13.13 -15.98 -10.24
N LEU A 393 13.39 -15.42 -9.05
CA LEU A 393 14.68 -14.84 -8.71
C LEU A 393 15.72 -15.88 -8.27
N GLY A 394 15.31 -17.14 -8.05
CA GLY A 394 16.16 -18.20 -7.52
C GLY A 394 16.58 -17.97 -6.06
N LEU A 395 15.68 -17.39 -5.25
CA LEU A 395 15.94 -17.02 -3.85
C LEU A 395 15.01 -17.75 -2.91
N ASP A 396 15.56 -18.27 -1.80
CA ASP A 396 14.78 -18.90 -0.74
C ASP A 396 14.22 -17.86 0.25
N ALA A 397 14.99 -16.81 0.51
CA ALA A 397 14.58 -15.72 1.39
C ALA A 397 15.33 -14.42 1.07
N VAL A 398 14.78 -13.29 1.54
CA VAL A 398 15.40 -11.98 1.51
C VAL A 398 15.17 -11.25 2.84
N THR A 399 16.13 -10.44 3.25
CA THR A 399 15.95 -9.45 4.32
C THR A 399 15.26 -8.24 3.73
N ARG A 400 14.17 -7.79 4.38
CA ARG A 400 13.40 -6.62 3.95
C ARG A 400 13.47 -5.53 5.00
N ILE A 401 13.97 -4.37 4.61
CA ILE A 401 13.92 -3.11 5.34
C ILE A 401 12.80 -2.28 4.70
N SER A 402 11.84 -1.85 5.48
CA SER A 402 10.74 -1.02 4.97
C SER A 402 10.58 0.24 5.81
N LEU A 403 10.68 1.38 5.12
CA LEU A 403 10.67 2.72 5.67
C LEU A 403 9.26 3.28 5.73
N ALA A 404 9.06 4.27 6.57
CA ALA A 404 7.94 5.19 6.53
C ALA A 404 8.45 6.60 6.83
N HIS A 405 7.65 7.59 6.50
CA HIS A 405 8.04 9.01 6.59
C HIS A 405 8.37 9.50 8.01
N TYR A 406 8.07 8.74 9.05
CA TYR A 406 8.47 9.05 10.43
C TYR A 406 9.86 8.48 10.82
N ASN A 407 10.49 7.70 9.94
CA ASN A 407 11.85 7.24 10.18
C ASN A 407 12.85 8.39 10.02
N SER A 408 13.99 8.29 10.70
CA SER A 408 15.02 9.34 10.69
C SER A 408 16.29 8.92 9.99
N VAL A 409 17.12 9.91 9.66
CA VAL A 409 18.48 9.71 9.13
C VAL A 409 19.33 8.95 10.14
N ASP A 410 19.22 9.26 11.44
CA ASP A 410 19.97 8.60 12.52
C ASP A 410 19.58 7.12 12.67
N GLU A 411 18.30 6.78 12.43
CA GLU A 411 17.84 5.38 12.41
C GLU A 411 18.47 4.61 11.24
N ILE A 412 18.61 5.23 10.06
CA ILE A 412 19.33 4.64 8.93
C ILE A 412 20.80 4.43 9.25
N ASP A 413 21.45 5.42 9.85
CA ASP A 413 22.87 5.31 10.24
C ASP A 413 23.10 4.22 11.28
N THR A 414 22.20 4.09 12.23
CA THR A 414 22.21 3.01 13.22
C THR A 414 22.11 1.64 12.53
N CYS A 415 21.21 1.52 11.55
CA CYS A 415 21.05 0.29 10.78
C CYS A 415 22.30 -0.01 9.92
N LEU A 416 22.85 0.98 9.23
CA LEU A 416 24.06 0.81 8.44
C LEU A 416 25.26 0.40 9.29
N SER A 417 25.41 0.97 10.48
CA SER A 417 26.47 0.60 11.44
C SER A 417 26.32 -0.85 11.90
N ALA A 418 25.11 -1.28 12.20
CA ALA A 418 24.82 -2.67 12.55
C ALA A 418 25.07 -3.64 11.37
N LEU A 419 24.67 -3.24 10.15
CA LEU A 419 24.93 -4.04 8.94
C LEU A 419 26.43 -4.18 8.64
N ALA A 420 27.23 -3.16 8.93
CA ALA A 420 28.68 -3.22 8.76
C ALA A 420 29.38 -4.26 9.67
N GLU A 421 28.76 -4.60 10.81
CA GLU A 421 29.26 -5.67 11.68
C GLU A 421 28.77 -7.07 11.26
N ILE A 422 27.66 -7.13 10.51
CA ILE A 422 26.99 -8.38 10.12
C ILE A 422 27.41 -8.85 8.74
N LEU A 423 27.60 -7.91 7.79
CA LEU A 423 27.85 -8.22 6.40
C LEU A 423 29.36 -8.41 6.17
N PRO A 424 29.76 -9.43 5.39
CA PRO A 424 31.18 -9.67 5.09
C PRO A 424 31.75 -8.56 4.20
N ASP A 425 33.02 -8.26 4.40
CA ASP A 425 33.77 -7.27 3.61
C ASP A 425 34.15 -7.79 2.21
N ASN A 426 34.04 -9.10 1.96
CA ASN A 426 34.52 -9.80 0.75
C ASN A 426 33.36 -10.36 -0.06
#